data_c32d21f354077c0eb409da8d57e0554c
#
_entry.id   c32d21f354077c0eb409da8d57e0554c
#
_cell.length_a   1.000
_cell.length_b   1.000
_cell.length_c   1.000
_cell.angle_alpha   90.00
_cell.angle_beta   90.00
_cell.angle_gamma   90.00
#
_symmetry.space_group_name_H-M   'P 1'
#
loop_
_entity.id
_entity.type
_entity.pdbx_description
1 polymer ?
#
loop_
_entity_poly.entity_id
_entity_poly.type
_entity_poly.pdbx_seq_one_letter_code
_entity_poly.pdbx_strand_id
1 'polypeptide(L)'
;MPDSSPAEQTIEPGGRERLGRIGDVPDAIRRRYYTDDRGGPGRGFYVDATVARPAFRDRGHQLAADRVDPNAIRDMTAIARHRGWLIVTARGSSEFRREAWLAGRQAGLEVRGYQPTERDLQELERRRDRRERGEVRRELQEERRDEQRTRAESVRGAVKSRRDDRRGAAQMRVVEAVVRARVQDDDSQRRILDRARERIAGWLERGADFQPNRQDRSAPERHRAR
;
A
#
# COMPACT_ATOMS: atom_id res chain seq x y z
N MET A 1 -42.45 -12.73 33.05
CA MET A 1 -41.74 -11.70 32.29
C MET A 1 -41.09 -12.38 31.11
N PRO A 2 -41.47 -12.11 29.85
CA PRO A 2 -40.76 -12.67 28.71
C PRO A 2 -39.37 -12.03 28.67
N ASP A 3 -38.36 -12.86 28.67
CA ASP A 3 -36.94 -12.53 28.52
C ASP A 3 -36.76 -11.85 27.13
N SER A 4 -36.70 -10.52 27.13
CA SER A 4 -36.42 -9.73 25.95
C SER A 4 -34.92 -9.72 25.68
N SER A 5 -34.39 -10.89 25.37
CA SER A 5 -33.06 -10.95 24.72
C SER A 5 -33.15 -10.09 23.45
N PRO A 6 -32.27 -9.10 23.28
CA PRO A 6 -32.29 -8.27 22.08
C PRO A 6 -32.19 -9.18 20.85
N ALA A 7 -33.17 -9.06 19.95
CA ALA A 7 -33.22 -9.88 18.74
C ALA A 7 -31.87 -9.82 18.02
N GLU A 8 -31.25 -10.98 17.87
CA GLU A 8 -29.96 -11.13 17.23
C GLU A 8 -30.02 -10.49 15.82
N GLN A 9 -29.02 -9.72 15.49
CA GLN A 9 -28.91 -9.00 14.23
C GLN A 9 -28.12 -9.86 13.24
N THR A 10 -28.75 -10.35 12.18
CA THR A 10 -28.12 -11.31 11.27
C THR A 10 -28.21 -10.91 9.81
N ILE A 11 -27.19 -11.35 9.05
CA ILE A 11 -27.16 -11.38 7.59
C ILE A 11 -26.97 -12.83 7.17
N GLU A 12 -27.92 -13.35 6.41
CA GLU A 12 -28.00 -14.73 5.96
C GLU A 12 -28.14 -14.79 4.44
N PRO A 13 -27.66 -15.86 3.76
CA PRO A 13 -27.94 -16.04 2.34
C PRO A 13 -29.46 -16.18 2.10
N GLY A 14 -29.96 -15.43 1.11
CA GLY A 14 -31.38 -15.37 0.80
C GLY A 14 -31.87 -16.41 -0.21
N GLY A 15 -31.00 -17.28 -0.71
CA GLY A 15 -31.28 -18.28 -1.74
C GLY A 15 -30.59 -19.64 -1.49
N ARG A 16 -30.48 -20.45 -2.55
CA ARG A 16 -29.73 -21.73 -2.53
C ARG A 16 -28.23 -21.56 -2.69
N GLU A 17 -27.68 -20.48 -2.18
CA GLU A 17 -26.28 -20.16 -2.28
C GLU A 17 -25.43 -21.07 -1.40
N ARG A 18 -24.15 -21.24 -1.75
CA ARG A 18 -23.25 -22.07 -0.96
C ARG A 18 -23.06 -21.46 0.43
N LEU A 19 -23.26 -22.27 1.46
CA LEU A 19 -22.92 -21.91 2.81
C LEU A 19 -21.42 -21.63 2.87
N GLY A 20 -21.04 -20.46 3.43
CA GLY A 20 -19.64 -20.10 3.61
C GLY A 20 -18.98 -20.98 4.67
N ARG A 21 -17.67 -21.15 4.57
CA ARG A 21 -16.89 -21.73 5.66
C ARG A 21 -16.62 -20.64 6.72
N ILE A 22 -16.67 -21.03 7.99
CA ILE A 22 -16.28 -20.13 9.09
C ILE A 22 -14.84 -19.65 8.87
N GLY A 23 -14.63 -18.33 8.89
CA GLY A 23 -13.32 -17.72 8.66
C GLY A 23 -12.95 -17.52 7.19
N ASP A 24 -13.82 -17.88 6.25
CA ASP A 24 -13.68 -17.51 4.84
C ASP A 24 -14.09 -16.06 4.65
N VAL A 25 -13.08 -15.19 4.74
CA VAL A 25 -13.23 -13.73 4.73
C VAL A 25 -12.13 -13.08 3.87
N PRO A 26 -12.39 -11.91 3.26
CA PRO A 26 -11.37 -11.15 2.53
C PRO A 26 -10.14 -10.85 3.40
N ASP A 27 -8.94 -10.86 2.81
CA ASP A 27 -7.68 -10.57 3.52
C ASP A 27 -7.68 -9.20 4.20
N ALA A 28 -8.30 -8.20 3.59
CA ALA A 28 -8.44 -6.87 4.17
C ALA A 28 -9.21 -6.88 5.50
N ILE A 29 -10.23 -7.72 5.62
CA ILE A 29 -11.00 -7.90 6.86
C ILE A 29 -10.17 -8.70 7.86
N ARG A 30 -9.52 -9.80 7.42
CA ARG A 30 -8.67 -10.63 8.28
C ARG A 30 -7.56 -9.82 8.97
N ARG A 31 -6.98 -8.84 8.30
CA ARG A 31 -5.94 -7.96 8.86
C ARG A 31 -6.46 -6.92 9.84
N ARG A 32 -7.75 -6.64 9.82
CA ARG A 32 -8.38 -5.57 10.63
C ARG A 32 -8.88 -6.07 11.97
N TYR A 33 -9.18 -7.35 12.10
CA TYR A 33 -9.84 -7.93 13.26
C TYR A 33 -8.97 -9.00 13.92
N TYR A 34 -8.99 -9.01 15.23
CA TYR A 34 -8.59 -10.18 16.00
C TYR A 34 -9.69 -11.21 15.96
N THR A 35 -9.36 -12.48 15.82
CA THR A 35 -10.35 -13.56 15.74
C THR A 35 -10.19 -14.51 16.91
N ASP A 36 -11.32 -14.89 17.53
CA ASP A 36 -11.37 -15.85 18.61
C ASP A 36 -12.62 -16.74 18.43
N ASP A 37 -12.47 -18.02 18.67
CA ASP A 37 -13.56 -19.00 18.63
C ASP A 37 -14.26 -19.15 20.00
N ARG A 38 -13.81 -18.43 21.05
CA ARG A 38 -14.40 -18.37 22.37
C ARG A 38 -15.64 -17.46 22.41
N GLY A 39 -16.51 -17.73 23.40
CA GLY A 39 -17.64 -16.86 23.71
C GLY A 39 -18.88 -17.04 22.83
N GLY A 40 -19.11 -18.23 22.25
CA GLY A 40 -20.33 -18.58 21.54
C GLY A 40 -20.10 -19.29 20.20
N PRO A 41 -21.17 -19.68 19.51
CA PRO A 41 -21.07 -20.42 18.26
C PRO A 41 -20.48 -19.57 17.14
N GLY A 42 -19.54 -20.15 16.38
CA GLY A 42 -18.83 -19.49 15.28
C GLY A 42 -17.61 -18.70 15.74
N ARG A 43 -16.97 -18.00 14.80
CA ARG A 43 -15.76 -17.21 15.03
C ARG A 43 -16.11 -15.75 15.30
N GLY A 44 -15.66 -15.23 16.43
CA GLY A 44 -15.78 -13.82 16.78
C GLY A 44 -14.71 -12.95 16.09
N PHE A 45 -15.12 -11.78 15.62
CA PHE A 45 -14.25 -10.77 15.04
C PHE A 45 -14.23 -9.54 15.94
N TYR A 46 -13.07 -9.23 16.51
CA TYR A 46 -12.87 -8.18 17.50
C TYR A 46 -12.03 -7.04 16.92
N VAL A 47 -12.46 -5.80 17.13
CA VAL A 47 -11.71 -4.62 16.67
C VAL A 47 -10.39 -4.48 17.46
N ASP A 48 -10.38 -4.88 18.73
CA ASP A 48 -9.25 -4.85 19.63
C ASP A 48 -9.23 -6.12 20.47
N ALA A 49 -8.04 -6.63 20.81
CA ALA A 49 -7.86 -7.83 21.62
C ALA A 49 -8.36 -7.68 23.07
N THR A 50 -8.52 -6.44 23.56
CA THR A 50 -9.00 -6.14 24.92
C THR A 50 -10.51 -6.05 25.03
N VAL A 51 -11.24 -5.99 23.90
CA VAL A 51 -12.69 -5.86 23.86
C VAL A 51 -13.36 -7.21 24.13
N ALA A 52 -14.22 -7.29 25.13
CA ALA A 52 -14.89 -8.53 25.54
C ALA A 52 -15.95 -9.02 24.53
N ARG A 53 -16.54 -8.12 23.73
CA ARG A 53 -17.59 -8.46 22.77
C ARG A 53 -17.10 -8.30 21.34
N PRO A 54 -17.37 -9.26 20.45
CA PRO A 54 -17.01 -9.15 19.05
C PRO A 54 -17.83 -8.06 18.34
N ALA A 55 -17.27 -7.47 17.30
CA ALA A 55 -18.02 -6.59 16.39
C ALA A 55 -19.09 -7.40 15.65
N PHE A 56 -18.74 -8.62 15.24
CA PHE A 56 -19.66 -9.61 14.65
C PHE A 56 -19.10 -11.03 14.82
N ARG A 57 -19.96 -12.03 14.61
CA ARG A 57 -19.63 -13.46 14.58
C ARG A 57 -19.91 -14.06 13.23
N ASP A 58 -19.01 -14.89 12.79
CA ASP A 58 -19.15 -15.71 11.58
C ASP A 58 -19.53 -17.14 11.97
N ARG A 59 -20.72 -17.57 11.59
CA ARG A 59 -21.24 -18.94 11.80
C ARG A 59 -21.24 -19.77 10.50
N GLY A 60 -20.61 -19.27 9.44
CA GLY A 60 -20.59 -19.92 8.13
C GLY A 60 -21.87 -19.66 7.32
N HIS A 61 -23.01 -20.13 7.83
CA HIS A 61 -24.32 -19.94 7.20
C HIS A 61 -24.95 -18.57 7.51
N GLN A 62 -24.45 -17.87 8.52
CA GLN A 62 -24.91 -16.53 8.88
C GLN A 62 -23.79 -15.71 9.51
N LEU A 63 -23.92 -14.41 9.40
CA LEU A 63 -23.10 -13.43 10.08
C LEU A 63 -23.99 -12.72 11.11
N ALA A 64 -23.56 -12.66 12.36
CA ALA A 64 -24.37 -12.14 13.47
C ALA A 64 -23.66 -11.01 14.21
N ALA A 65 -24.39 -9.97 14.60
CA ALA A 65 -23.87 -8.87 15.41
C ALA A 65 -24.82 -8.57 16.58
N ASP A 66 -24.26 -8.20 17.72
CA ASP A 66 -25.03 -7.81 18.91
C ASP A 66 -25.44 -6.33 18.87
N ARG A 67 -24.79 -5.54 18.06
CA ARG A 67 -24.98 -4.09 17.98
C ARG A 67 -25.04 -3.61 16.54
N VAL A 68 -25.70 -2.47 16.34
CA VAL A 68 -25.71 -1.78 15.07
C VAL A 68 -24.41 -0.96 14.95
N ASP A 69 -23.44 -1.50 14.21
CA ASP A 69 -22.21 -0.80 13.85
C ASP A 69 -22.10 -0.77 12.31
N PRO A 70 -22.18 0.41 11.69
CA PRO A 70 -22.10 0.54 10.23
C PRO A 70 -20.81 -0.03 9.62
N ASN A 71 -19.69 -0.04 10.36
CA ASN A 71 -18.44 -0.62 9.87
C ASN A 71 -18.51 -2.14 9.89
N ALA A 72 -18.97 -2.73 11.02
CA ALA A 72 -19.18 -4.17 11.11
C ALA A 72 -20.17 -4.69 10.06
N ILE A 73 -21.29 -3.98 9.85
CA ILE A 73 -22.30 -4.33 8.84
C ILE A 73 -21.71 -4.27 7.42
N ARG A 74 -20.90 -3.27 7.12
CA ARG A 74 -20.18 -3.17 5.84
C ARG A 74 -19.22 -4.34 5.64
N ASP A 75 -18.50 -4.74 6.67
CA ASP A 75 -17.59 -5.88 6.61
C ASP A 75 -18.36 -7.21 6.47
N MET A 76 -19.50 -7.36 7.17
CA MET A 76 -20.40 -8.51 6.98
C MET A 76 -20.93 -8.60 5.54
N THR A 77 -21.33 -7.50 4.94
CA THR A 77 -21.77 -7.48 3.53
C THR A 77 -20.63 -7.75 2.55
N ALA A 78 -19.41 -7.32 2.85
CA ALA A 78 -18.22 -7.64 2.07
C ALA A 78 -17.86 -9.14 2.16
N ILE A 79 -18.01 -9.76 3.33
CA ILE A 79 -17.87 -11.21 3.52
C ILE A 79 -18.94 -11.97 2.72
N ALA A 80 -20.18 -11.54 2.79
CA ALA A 80 -21.29 -12.15 2.02
C ALA A 80 -20.98 -12.13 0.52
N ARG A 81 -20.53 -11.00 -0.01
CA ARG A 81 -20.11 -10.88 -1.42
C ARG A 81 -18.89 -11.76 -1.75
N HIS A 82 -17.90 -11.82 -0.88
CA HIS A 82 -16.71 -12.67 -1.06
C HIS A 82 -17.07 -14.14 -1.17
N ARG A 83 -18.07 -14.59 -0.41
CA ARG A 83 -18.62 -15.96 -0.46
C ARG A 83 -19.51 -16.23 -1.68
N GLY A 84 -19.71 -15.22 -2.53
CA GLY A 84 -20.56 -15.33 -3.71
C GLY A 84 -22.05 -15.29 -3.40
N TRP A 85 -22.45 -14.79 -2.22
CA TRP A 85 -23.87 -14.54 -1.95
C TRP A 85 -24.34 -13.38 -2.84
N LEU A 86 -25.39 -13.61 -3.57
CA LEU A 86 -26.01 -12.59 -4.44
C LEU A 86 -27.21 -11.94 -3.76
N ILE A 87 -27.92 -12.74 -2.97
CA ILE A 87 -29.12 -12.36 -2.23
C ILE A 87 -28.83 -12.60 -0.75
N VAL A 88 -29.10 -11.59 0.08
CA VAL A 88 -28.98 -11.73 1.54
C VAL A 88 -30.28 -11.31 2.23
N THR A 89 -30.60 -11.95 3.35
CA THR A 89 -31.71 -11.58 4.21
C THR A 89 -31.16 -10.93 5.49
N ALA A 90 -31.56 -9.71 5.77
CA ALA A 90 -31.23 -8.99 7.00
C ALA A 90 -32.35 -9.15 8.03
N ARG A 91 -32.00 -9.57 9.26
CA ARG A 91 -32.92 -9.72 10.39
C ARG A 91 -32.39 -8.96 11.60
N GLY A 92 -33.30 -8.50 12.47
CA GLY A 92 -32.99 -7.75 13.67
C GLY A 92 -33.73 -6.41 13.72
N SER A 93 -33.14 -5.41 14.38
CA SER A 93 -33.75 -4.08 14.52
C SER A 93 -33.98 -3.40 13.17
N SER A 94 -34.93 -2.47 13.11
CA SER A 94 -35.17 -1.67 11.90
C SER A 94 -33.94 -0.90 11.45
N GLU A 95 -33.15 -0.40 12.41
CA GLU A 95 -31.91 0.33 12.15
C GLU A 95 -30.84 -0.59 11.52
N PHE A 96 -30.64 -1.80 12.06
CA PHE A 96 -29.74 -2.76 11.48
C PHE A 96 -30.14 -3.16 10.07
N ARG A 97 -31.41 -3.50 9.85
CA ARG A 97 -31.92 -3.90 8.53
C ARG A 97 -31.77 -2.77 7.50
N ARG A 98 -31.97 -1.52 7.91
CA ARG A 98 -31.73 -0.33 7.09
C ARG A 98 -30.27 -0.21 6.69
N GLU A 99 -29.36 -0.28 7.65
CA GLU A 99 -27.92 -0.15 7.39
C GLU A 99 -27.38 -1.34 6.58
N ALA A 100 -27.86 -2.57 6.85
CA ALA A 100 -27.56 -3.76 6.06
C ALA A 100 -28.04 -3.62 4.61
N TRP A 101 -29.22 -3.02 4.41
CA TRP A 101 -29.72 -2.74 3.06
C TRP A 101 -28.83 -1.72 2.34
N LEU A 102 -28.49 -0.62 2.97
CA LEU A 102 -27.61 0.41 2.38
C LEU A 102 -26.23 -0.20 2.02
N ALA A 103 -25.61 -0.91 2.95
CA ALA A 103 -24.28 -1.50 2.74
C ALA A 103 -24.32 -2.60 1.67
N GLY A 104 -25.35 -3.48 1.71
CA GLY A 104 -25.52 -4.56 0.74
C GLY A 104 -25.75 -4.04 -0.68
N ARG A 105 -26.62 -3.03 -0.85
CA ARG A 105 -26.85 -2.39 -2.15
C ARG A 105 -25.60 -1.71 -2.71
N GLN A 106 -24.76 -1.11 -1.86
CA GLN A 106 -23.44 -0.58 -2.26
C GLN A 106 -22.45 -1.69 -2.66
N ALA A 107 -22.57 -2.87 -2.02
CA ALA A 107 -21.75 -4.02 -2.35
C ALA A 107 -22.28 -4.81 -3.59
N GLY A 108 -23.41 -4.41 -4.17
CA GLY A 108 -24.02 -5.07 -5.32
C GLY A 108 -24.86 -6.31 -4.96
N LEU A 109 -25.28 -6.41 -3.68
CA LEU A 109 -26.15 -7.50 -3.21
C LEU A 109 -27.63 -7.10 -3.32
N GLU A 110 -28.50 -8.09 -3.56
CA GLU A 110 -29.93 -7.97 -3.28
C GLU A 110 -30.15 -8.18 -1.79
N VAL A 111 -30.81 -7.24 -1.11
CA VAL A 111 -31.06 -7.34 0.34
C VAL A 111 -32.55 -7.45 0.60
N ARG A 112 -32.96 -8.54 1.25
CA ARG A 112 -34.32 -8.81 1.72
C ARG A 112 -34.44 -8.51 3.21
N GLY A 113 -35.69 -8.32 3.68
CA GLY A 113 -35.98 -8.04 5.09
C GLY A 113 -36.05 -6.56 5.43
N TYR A 114 -35.89 -5.67 4.45
CA TYR A 114 -36.07 -4.23 4.60
C TYR A 114 -36.77 -3.64 3.38
N GLN A 115 -37.73 -2.74 3.60
CA GLN A 115 -38.35 -1.94 2.54
C GLN A 115 -37.78 -0.52 2.62
N PRO A 116 -37.02 -0.07 1.61
CA PRO A 116 -36.40 1.26 1.64
C PRO A 116 -37.45 2.36 1.48
N THR A 117 -37.22 3.45 2.19
CA THR A 117 -37.96 4.68 2.01
C THR A 117 -37.29 5.56 0.93
N GLU A 118 -37.99 6.59 0.45
CA GLU A 118 -37.42 7.57 -0.48
C GLU A 118 -36.12 8.21 0.06
N ARG A 119 -36.07 8.46 1.38
CA ARG A 119 -34.85 8.97 2.04
C ARG A 119 -33.68 7.98 1.99
N ASP A 120 -33.94 6.69 2.05
CA ASP A 120 -32.91 5.66 1.97
C ASP A 120 -32.35 5.53 0.55
N LEU A 121 -33.20 5.68 -0.46
CA LEU A 121 -32.77 5.74 -1.85
C LEU A 121 -31.85 6.95 -2.10
N GLN A 122 -32.23 8.14 -1.64
CA GLN A 122 -31.41 9.33 -1.73
C GLN A 122 -30.08 9.19 -0.95
N GLU A 123 -30.10 8.53 0.21
CA GLU A 123 -28.87 8.26 0.97
C GLU A 123 -27.96 7.28 0.23
N LEU A 124 -28.53 6.24 -0.42
CA LEU A 124 -27.77 5.30 -1.23
C LEU A 124 -27.04 6.01 -2.39
N GLU A 125 -27.74 6.91 -3.10
CA GLU A 125 -27.15 7.71 -4.17
C GLU A 125 -26.02 8.60 -3.65
N ARG A 126 -26.26 9.32 -2.55
CA ARG A 126 -25.21 10.17 -1.92
C ARG A 126 -23.97 9.36 -1.51
N ARG A 127 -24.15 8.14 -1.02
CA ARG A 127 -23.04 7.25 -0.66
C ARG A 127 -22.28 6.76 -1.90
N ARG A 128 -22.97 6.48 -3.02
CA ARG A 128 -22.36 6.12 -4.30
C ARG A 128 -21.52 7.25 -4.86
N ASP A 129 -22.08 8.43 -4.96
CA ASP A 129 -21.38 9.63 -5.44
C ASP A 129 -20.13 9.96 -4.61
N ARG A 130 -20.24 9.81 -3.29
CA ARG A 130 -19.08 10.04 -2.39
C ARG A 130 -17.96 9.02 -2.63
N ARG A 131 -18.34 7.78 -2.91
CA ARG A 131 -17.38 6.72 -3.22
C ARG A 131 -16.68 6.97 -4.54
N GLU A 132 -17.42 7.27 -5.60
CA GLU A 132 -16.87 7.58 -6.92
C GLU A 132 -15.91 8.77 -6.86
N ARG A 133 -16.32 9.87 -6.21
CA ARG A 133 -15.43 11.03 -6.00
C ARG A 133 -14.17 10.66 -5.21
N GLY A 134 -14.30 9.74 -4.25
CA GLY A 134 -13.17 9.23 -3.47
C GLY A 134 -12.21 8.39 -4.31
N GLU A 135 -12.72 7.56 -5.21
CA GLU A 135 -11.94 6.73 -6.13
C GLU A 135 -11.18 7.62 -7.12
N VAL A 136 -11.87 8.53 -7.82
CA VAL A 136 -11.24 9.50 -8.74
C VAL A 136 -10.16 10.33 -8.04
N ARG A 137 -10.41 10.77 -6.80
CA ARG A 137 -9.40 11.53 -6.06
C ARG A 137 -8.16 10.70 -5.72
N ARG A 138 -8.31 9.40 -5.46
CA ARG A 138 -7.18 8.50 -5.20
C ARG A 138 -6.37 8.28 -6.47
N GLU A 139 -7.02 8.00 -7.59
CA GLU A 139 -6.37 7.84 -8.89
C GLU A 139 -5.53 9.07 -9.26
N LEU A 140 -6.11 10.28 -9.15
CA LEU A 140 -5.39 11.53 -9.38
C LEU A 140 -4.21 11.74 -8.41
N GLN A 141 -4.31 11.25 -7.18
CA GLN A 141 -3.20 11.33 -6.23
C GLN A 141 -2.09 10.33 -6.56
N GLU A 142 -2.43 9.14 -7.02
CA GLU A 142 -1.47 8.13 -7.46
C GLU A 142 -0.72 8.60 -8.71
N GLU A 143 -1.43 9.11 -9.73
CA GLU A 143 -0.81 9.71 -10.92
C GLU A 143 0.19 10.82 -10.56
N ARG A 144 -0.20 11.76 -9.70
CA ARG A 144 0.70 12.84 -9.23
C ARG A 144 1.94 12.32 -8.49
N ARG A 145 1.79 11.24 -7.72
CA ARG A 145 2.92 10.60 -7.02
C ARG A 145 3.88 9.95 -8.01
N ASP A 146 3.36 9.28 -9.01
CA ASP A 146 4.16 8.63 -10.03
C ASP A 146 4.89 9.64 -10.91
N GLU A 147 4.23 10.74 -11.31
CA GLU A 147 4.88 11.85 -12.00
C GLU A 147 6.00 12.48 -11.17
N GLN A 148 5.76 12.73 -9.87
CA GLN A 148 6.78 13.27 -8.96
C GLN A 148 7.96 12.31 -8.80
N ARG A 149 7.71 11.01 -8.72
CA ARG A 149 8.74 9.98 -8.64
C ARG A 149 9.60 9.94 -9.90
N THR A 150 8.96 9.89 -11.06
CA THR A 150 9.64 9.90 -12.35
C THR A 150 10.50 11.15 -12.53
N ARG A 151 9.96 12.33 -12.17
CA ARG A 151 10.70 13.60 -12.21
C ARG A 151 11.90 13.59 -11.25
N ALA A 152 11.74 13.06 -10.04
CA ALA A 152 12.83 12.97 -9.06
C ALA A 152 13.92 12.00 -9.53
N GLU A 153 13.57 10.87 -10.14
CA GLU A 153 14.51 9.92 -10.73
C GLU A 153 15.29 10.54 -11.90
N SER A 154 14.60 11.28 -12.78
CA SER A 154 15.22 12.00 -13.88
C SER A 154 16.23 13.06 -13.39
N VAL A 155 15.86 13.86 -12.37
CA VAL A 155 16.77 14.85 -11.78
C VAL A 155 17.98 14.17 -11.12
N ARG A 156 17.77 13.06 -10.40
CA ARG A 156 18.88 12.29 -9.80
C ARG A 156 19.83 11.74 -10.85
N GLY A 157 19.29 11.21 -11.95
CA GLY A 157 20.07 10.74 -13.10
C GLY A 157 20.91 11.85 -13.72
N ALA A 158 20.33 13.02 -13.97
CA ALA A 158 21.03 14.18 -14.52
C ALA A 158 22.14 14.71 -13.58
N VAL A 159 21.88 14.74 -12.26
CA VAL A 159 22.89 15.15 -11.27
C VAL A 159 24.05 14.16 -11.22
N LYS A 160 23.75 12.85 -11.27
CA LYS A 160 24.78 11.81 -11.30
C LYS A 160 25.64 11.93 -12.55
N SER A 161 25.03 12.04 -13.74
CA SER A 161 25.76 12.22 -15.00
C SER A 161 26.72 13.42 -14.96
N ARG A 162 26.22 14.60 -14.55
CA ARG A 162 27.09 15.80 -14.42
C ARG A 162 28.25 15.64 -13.42
N ARG A 163 28.04 14.86 -12.37
CA ARG A 163 29.10 14.56 -11.40
C ARG A 163 30.16 13.65 -12.00
N ASP A 164 29.71 12.63 -12.74
CA ASP A 164 30.60 11.67 -13.38
C ASP A 164 31.40 12.34 -14.50
N ASP A 165 30.80 13.21 -15.29
CA ASP A 165 31.47 14.02 -16.32
C ASP A 165 32.59 14.91 -15.71
N ARG A 166 32.28 15.60 -14.59
CA ARG A 166 33.26 16.43 -13.90
C ARG A 166 34.45 15.62 -13.34
N ARG A 167 34.17 14.43 -12.82
CA ARG A 167 35.21 13.51 -12.32
C ARG A 167 36.07 12.97 -13.46
N GLY A 168 35.45 12.55 -14.56
CA GLY A 168 36.16 12.12 -15.75
C GLY A 168 37.08 13.19 -16.28
N ALA A 169 36.59 14.43 -16.39
CA ALA A 169 37.41 15.57 -16.83
C ALA A 169 38.55 15.92 -15.87
N ALA A 170 38.35 15.78 -14.57
CA ALA A 170 39.41 16.00 -13.59
C ALA A 170 40.52 14.92 -13.71
N GLN A 171 40.14 13.66 -13.86
CA GLN A 171 41.07 12.56 -14.04
C GLN A 171 41.88 12.70 -15.34
N MET A 172 41.20 13.08 -16.43
CA MET A 172 41.87 13.35 -17.71
C MET A 172 42.93 14.41 -17.61
N ARG A 173 42.68 15.51 -16.89
CA ARG A 173 43.68 16.57 -16.69
C ARG A 173 44.96 16.07 -16.01
N VAL A 174 44.82 15.18 -15.03
CA VAL A 174 45.97 14.54 -14.37
C VAL A 174 46.75 13.68 -15.36
N VAL A 175 46.05 12.85 -16.15
CA VAL A 175 46.66 11.98 -17.17
C VAL A 175 47.37 12.83 -18.22
N GLU A 176 46.75 13.91 -18.72
CA GLU A 176 47.37 14.85 -19.67
C GLU A 176 48.64 15.46 -19.13
N ALA A 177 48.65 15.93 -17.87
CA ALA A 177 49.82 16.52 -17.25
C ALA A 177 50.99 15.51 -17.15
N VAL A 178 50.69 14.26 -16.76
CA VAL A 178 51.71 13.19 -16.66
C VAL A 178 52.24 12.80 -18.03
N VAL A 179 51.39 12.65 -19.03
CA VAL A 179 51.77 12.24 -20.39
C VAL A 179 52.65 13.32 -21.03
N ARG A 180 52.27 14.62 -20.93
CA ARG A 180 53.09 15.73 -21.42
C ARG A 180 54.47 15.83 -20.77
N ALA A 181 54.55 15.50 -19.47
CA ALA A 181 55.81 15.51 -18.75
C ALA A 181 56.74 14.36 -19.05
N ARG A 182 56.23 13.25 -19.53
CA ARG A 182 56.99 11.98 -19.67
C ARG A 182 57.16 11.48 -21.10
N VAL A 183 56.34 11.92 -22.04
CA VAL A 183 56.36 11.48 -23.44
C VAL A 183 56.68 12.68 -24.32
N GLN A 184 57.77 12.61 -25.10
CA GLN A 184 58.17 13.73 -25.97
C GLN A 184 57.61 13.65 -27.39
N ASP A 185 57.19 12.44 -27.82
CA ASP A 185 56.64 12.22 -29.13
C ASP A 185 55.12 12.50 -29.19
N ASP A 186 54.70 13.42 -30.03
CA ASP A 186 53.33 13.92 -30.14
C ASP A 186 52.33 12.80 -30.60
N ASP A 187 52.72 11.89 -31.47
CA ASP A 187 51.85 10.82 -31.93
C ASP A 187 51.65 9.76 -30.86
N SER A 188 52.65 9.49 -30.04
CA SER A 188 52.53 8.64 -28.87
C SER A 188 51.69 9.28 -27.77
N GLN A 189 51.85 10.58 -27.56
CA GLN A 189 50.97 11.32 -26.63
C GLN A 189 49.48 11.19 -27.01
N ARG A 190 49.13 11.42 -28.27
CA ARG A 190 47.75 11.32 -28.76
C ARG A 190 47.18 9.93 -28.51
N ARG A 191 47.91 8.89 -28.93
CA ARG A 191 47.45 7.49 -28.73
C ARG A 191 47.24 7.10 -27.28
N ILE A 192 48.10 7.59 -26.37
CA ILE A 192 47.95 7.32 -24.93
C ILE A 192 46.77 8.07 -24.37
N LEU A 193 46.55 9.31 -24.73
CA LEU A 193 45.42 10.14 -24.25
C LEU A 193 44.09 9.63 -24.76
N ASP A 194 43.98 9.17 -26.01
CA ASP A 194 42.76 8.60 -26.52
C ASP A 194 42.38 7.28 -25.82
N ARG A 195 43.37 6.42 -25.60
CA ARG A 195 43.16 5.20 -24.83
C ARG A 195 42.79 5.45 -23.36
N ALA A 196 43.35 6.52 -22.77
CA ALA A 196 43.00 6.94 -21.41
C ALA A 196 41.58 7.45 -21.32
N ARG A 197 41.08 8.22 -22.31
CA ARG A 197 39.71 8.68 -22.39
C ARG A 197 38.72 7.51 -22.43
N GLU A 198 38.96 6.54 -23.33
CA GLU A 198 38.12 5.33 -23.44
C GLU A 198 38.09 4.54 -22.11
N ARG A 199 39.21 4.37 -21.45
CA ARG A 199 39.28 3.62 -20.20
C ARG A 199 38.58 4.35 -19.06
N ILE A 200 38.73 5.69 -18.94
CA ILE A 200 38.08 6.48 -17.93
C ILE A 200 36.55 6.45 -18.14
N ALA A 201 36.09 6.61 -19.39
CA ALA A 201 34.66 6.49 -19.72
C ALA A 201 34.11 5.11 -19.29
N GLY A 202 34.76 4.01 -19.69
CA GLY A 202 34.33 2.67 -19.32
C GLY A 202 34.42 2.39 -17.81
N TRP A 203 35.28 3.04 -17.05
CA TRP A 203 35.28 2.92 -15.58
C TRP A 203 34.14 3.69 -14.94
N LEU A 204 33.82 4.89 -15.40
CA LEU A 204 32.68 5.68 -14.92
C LEU A 204 31.34 4.98 -15.20
N GLU A 205 31.18 4.36 -16.37
CA GLU A 205 30.00 3.56 -16.71
C GLU A 205 29.83 2.37 -15.74
N ARG A 206 30.93 1.74 -15.33
CA ARG A 206 30.91 0.65 -14.33
C ARG A 206 30.84 1.15 -12.88
N GLY A 207 30.68 2.46 -12.65
CA GLY A 207 30.51 3.04 -11.31
C GLY A 207 31.79 3.21 -10.50
N ALA A 208 32.97 3.30 -11.16
CA ALA A 208 34.22 3.56 -10.46
C ALA A 208 34.23 4.95 -9.81
N ASP A 209 34.62 5.02 -8.54
CA ASP A 209 34.77 6.26 -7.78
C ASP A 209 36.24 6.65 -7.66
N PHE A 210 36.64 7.64 -8.42
CA PHE A 210 37.99 8.21 -8.35
C PHE A 210 38.10 9.19 -7.18
N GLN A 211 38.20 8.67 -5.96
CA GLN A 211 38.49 9.51 -4.80
C GLN A 211 40.01 9.71 -4.66
N PRO A 212 40.52 10.93 -4.43
CA PRO A 212 41.92 11.12 -4.08
C PRO A 212 42.19 10.37 -2.76
N ASN A 213 43.20 9.49 -2.78
CA ASN A 213 43.60 8.76 -1.58
C ASN A 213 44.00 9.76 -0.48
N ARG A 214 43.20 9.84 0.58
CA ARG A 214 43.42 10.75 1.72
C ARG A 214 44.56 10.30 2.66
N GLN A 215 45.22 9.20 2.36
CA GLN A 215 46.18 8.57 3.30
C GLN A 215 47.59 9.20 3.29
N ASP A 216 47.89 10.14 2.38
CA ASP A 216 49.26 10.73 2.30
C ASP A 216 49.38 12.14 2.92
N ARG A 217 48.60 12.47 3.93
CA ARG A 217 48.81 13.71 4.72
C ARG A 217 49.14 13.44 6.18
N SER A 218 49.96 12.44 6.46
CA SER A 218 50.74 12.43 7.70
C SER A 218 52.05 13.20 7.47
N ALA A 219 52.04 14.44 7.85
CA ALA A 219 53.26 15.26 7.88
C ALA A 219 54.28 14.61 8.85
N PRO A 220 55.58 14.56 8.52
CA PRO A 220 56.56 14.03 9.44
C PRO A 220 56.64 14.96 10.66
N GLU A 221 56.43 14.41 11.85
CA GLU A 221 56.73 15.07 13.12
C GLU A 221 58.19 15.45 13.16
N ARG A 222 58.42 16.77 13.23
CA ARG A 222 59.75 17.28 13.49
C ARG A 222 60.08 17.03 14.97
N HIS A 223 60.88 15.99 15.22
CA HIS A 223 61.58 15.85 16.48
C HIS A 223 62.45 17.10 16.77
N ARG A 224 62.02 17.91 17.70
CA ARG A 224 62.88 18.85 18.38
C ARG A 224 63.65 18.10 19.47
N ALA A 225 64.92 17.81 19.21
CA ALA A 225 65.86 17.42 20.24
C ALA A 225 66.14 18.58 21.20
N ARG A 226 66.15 18.26 22.46
CA ARG A 226 66.94 18.91 23.48
C ARG A 226 67.90 17.89 24.03
#